data_d803412b1fddab438f8f35e4fca73cb0
#
_entry.id   d803412b1fddab438f8f35e4fca73cb0
#
_cell.length_a   1.000
_cell.length_b   1.000
_cell.length_c   1.000
_cell.angle_alpha   90.00
_cell.angle_beta   90.00
_cell.angle_gamma   90.00
#
_symmetry.space_group_name_H-M   'P 1'
#
loop_
_entity.id
_entity.type
_entity.pdbx_description
1 polymer ?
#
loop_
_entity_poly.entity_id
_entity_poly.type
_entity_poly.pdbx_seq_one_letter_code
_entity_poly.pdbx_strand_id
1 'polypeptide(L)'
;MVGGLGCAPADFPAAVRDSVAVITRGGCEFVRKARAAQTAGARAVIIVNNAPEKLSGATLGTENPPTIPVVGVASGDAERITSARSISLAVTAETKKIVSRNVIAQTTTGDPSDVVLAGAHLDSVEAGPGINDNGTGTAAVLETALRLGSAPRVPHAVRFAFWGAEEDGLVGSTRYVESLDDQQRRALALYLNFDMLGSPNGGFFVYDGDDSARDGAGPGPTGSAGIERVFTRFYDTFYRGRQIVDAPTDFDGRSDYGPFIEIGVPAGGVLTGAEGIKTPEQARLWGGTAGQPFDAHYHSPGDTVANVNRDIFGINVSAVAYGVATYALSTAGPDGVPGPAERQRRPR
;
A
#
# COMPACT_ATOMS: atom_id res chain seq x y z
N MET A 1 -28.04 12.06 -13.26
CA MET A 1 -26.78 11.32 -13.52
C MET A 1 -26.13 11.87 -14.75
N VAL A 2 -24.82 11.90 -14.75
CA VAL A 2 -24.03 12.27 -15.91
C VAL A 2 -23.92 11.06 -16.83
N GLY A 3 -24.01 11.25 -18.13
CA GLY A 3 -23.71 10.20 -19.10
C GLY A 3 -22.19 10.01 -19.15
N GLY A 4 -21.70 8.88 -18.63
CA GLY A 4 -20.27 8.56 -18.58
C GLY A 4 -19.67 8.64 -17.17
N LEU A 5 -18.33 8.48 -17.09
CA LEU A 5 -17.60 8.45 -15.83
C LEU A 5 -17.25 9.83 -15.25
N GLY A 6 -17.60 10.93 -15.96
CA GLY A 6 -17.36 12.31 -15.52
C GLY A 6 -15.87 12.69 -15.49
N CYS A 7 -15.06 12.15 -16.40
CA CYS A 7 -13.62 12.38 -16.45
C CYS A 7 -13.20 13.62 -17.23
N ALA A 8 -14.09 14.19 -18.02
CA ALA A 8 -13.89 15.40 -18.81
C ALA A 8 -15.10 16.33 -18.72
N PRO A 9 -14.95 17.67 -18.89
CA PRO A 9 -16.09 18.62 -18.88
C PRO A 9 -17.16 18.27 -19.91
N ALA A 10 -16.80 17.68 -21.03
CA ALA A 10 -17.72 17.27 -22.09
C ALA A 10 -18.62 16.07 -21.69
N ASP A 11 -18.30 15.35 -20.64
CA ASP A 11 -19.13 14.26 -20.11
C ASP A 11 -20.40 14.78 -19.41
N PHE A 12 -20.47 16.08 -19.14
CA PHE A 12 -21.56 16.71 -18.40
C PHE A 12 -22.55 17.41 -19.32
N PRO A 13 -23.85 17.10 -19.18
CA PRO A 13 -24.87 17.84 -19.93
C PRO A 13 -24.97 19.31 -19.47
N ALA A 14 -25.42 20.19 -20.32
CA ALA A 14 -25.60 21.61 -19.98
C ALA A 14 -26.46 21.84 -18.72
N ALA A 15 -27.36 20.91 -18.42
CA ALA A 15 -28.21 20.94 -17.23
C ALA A 15 -27.46 20.75 -15.90
N VAL A 16 -26.17 20.39 -15.93
CA VAL A 16 -25.36 20.30 -14.72
C VAL A 16 -25.02 21.64 -14.11
N ARG A 17 -25.11 22.70 -14.94
CA ARG A 17 -24.87 24.07 -14.48
C ARG A 17 -25.82 24.41 -13.34
N ASP A 18 -25.25 24.96 -12.26
CA ASP A 18 -25.94 25.35 -11.03
C ASP A 18 -26.63 24.18 -10.29
N SER A 19 -26.27 22.94 -10.62
CA SER A 19 -26.82 21.70 -10.05
C SER A 19 -25.76 20.87 -9.32
N VAL A 20 -26.20 19.78 -8.69
CA VAL A 20 -25.31 18.75 -8.11
C VAL A 20 -25.03 17.72 -9.20
N ALA A 21 -23.75 17.50 -9.50
CA ALA A 21 -23.33 16.42 -10.37
C ALA A 21 -23.29 15.10 -9.60
N VAL A 22 -23.95 14.06 -10.12
CA VAL A 22 -23.88 12.71 -9.56
C VAL A 22 -23.14 11.82 -10.55
N ILE A 23 -21.99 11.28 -10.15
CA ILE A 23 -21.07 10.52 -11.01
C ILE A 23 -20.64 9.23 -10.31
N THR A 24 -20.21 8.23 -11.07
CA THR A 24 -19.78 6.95 -10.53
C THR A 24 -18.25 6.88 -10.42
N ARG A 25 -17.75 6.17 -9.40
CA ARG A 25 -16.34 5.81 -9.24
C ARG A 25 -15.85 5.00 -10.45
N GLY A 26 -14.57 5.19 -10.81
CA GLY A 26 -13.88 4.46 -11.88
C GLY A 26 -13.46 5.36 -13.05
N GLY A 27 -12.55 4.88 -13.86
CA GLY A 27 -12.08 5.50 -15.11
C GLY A 27 -11.08 6.65 -14.97
N CYS A 28 -11.06 7.37 -13.86
CA CYS A 28 -10.09 8.43 -13.56
C CYS A 28 -10.17 8.85 -12.09
N GLU A 29 -9.15 9.58 -11.64
CA GLU A 29 -9.03 10.09 -10.28
C GLU A 29 -10.21 10.98 -9.85
N PHE A 30 -10.53 10.98 -8.56
CA PHE A 30 -11.63 11.75 -8.00
C PHE A 30 -11.47 13.27 -8.21
N VAL A 31 -10.24 13.77 -8.08
CA VAL A 31 -9.93 15.19 -8.34
C VAL A 31 -10.24 15.58 -9.79
N ARG A 32 -9.91 14.70 -10.75
CA ARG A 32 -10.20 14.95 -12.17
C ARG A 32 -11.70 15.01 -12.43
N LYS A 33 -12.47 14.09 -11.85
CA LYS A 33 -13.93 14.06 -11.91
C LYS A 33 -14.53 15.36 -11.34
N ALA A 34 -14.11 15.74 -10.15
CA ALA A 34 -14.62 16.91 -9.47
C ALA A 34 -14.28 18.23 -10.19
N ARG A 35 -13.05 18.34 -10.73
CA ARG A 35 -12.66 19.50 -11.56
C ARG A 35 -13.45 19.55 -12.87
N ALA A 36 -13.68 18.42 -13.52
CA ALA A 36 -14.47 18.37 -14.75
C ALA A 36 -15.92 18.82 -14.50
N ALA A 37 -16.54 18.36 -13.42
CA ALA A 37 -17.86 18.80 -13.00
C ALA A 37 -17.91 20.33 -12.68
N GLN A 38 -16.92 20.80 -11.91
CA GLN A 38 -16.81 22.25 -11.59
C GLN A 38 -16.65 23.09 -12.86
N THR A 39 -15.82 22.67 -13.80
CA THR A 39 -15.62 23.34 -15.08
C THR A 39 -16.90 23.34 -15.92
N ALA A 40 -17.70 22.28 -15.84
CA ALA A 40 -19.01 22.21 -16.47
C ALA A 40 -20.08 23.09 -15.77
N GLY A 41 -19.76 23.66 -14.60
CA GLY A 41 -20.64 24.59 -13.86
C GLY A 41 -21.45 23.93 -12.73
N ALA A 42 -21.11 22.71 -12.31
CA ALA A 42 -21.72 22.08 -11.13
C ALA A 42 -21.40 22.87 -9.86
N ARG A 43 -22.35 22.91 -8.91
CA ARG A 43 -22.18 23.53 -7.58
C ARG A 43 -21.71 22.57 -6.53
N ALA A 44 -21.86 21.25 -6.75
CA ALA A 44 -21.37 20.19 -5.89
C ALA A 44 -21.26 18.89 -6.68
N VAL A 45 -20.53 17.92 -6.13
CA VAL A 45 -20.37 16.60 -6.71
C VAL A 45 -20.72 15.53 -5.68
N ILE A 46 -21.49 14.55 -6.10
CA ILE A 46 -21.70 13.30 -5.37
C ILE A 46 -21.03 12.18 -6.18
N ILE A 47 -20.07 11.51 -5.59
CA ILE A 47 -19.41 10.34 -6.19
C ILE A 47 -20.02 9.08 -5.59
N VAL A 48 -20.70 8.33 -6.42
CA VAL A 48 -21.28 7.04 -6.06
C VAL A 48 -20.19 5.97 -6.15
N ASN A 49 -19.97 5.24 -5.06
CA ASN A 49 -19.04 4.11 -5.06
C ASN A 49 -19.51 3.03 -6.06
N ASN A 50 -18.59 2.23 -6.56
CA ASN A 50 -18.88 1.05 -7.38
C ASN A 50 -19.04 -0.24 -6.54
N ALA A 51 -18.96 -0.11 -5.21
CA ALA A 51 -19.15 -1.16 -4.22
C ALA A 51 -20.25 -0.79 -3.20
N PRO A 52 -20.84 -1.76 -2.47
CA PRO A 52 -21.91 -1.50 -1.50
C PRO A 52 -21.50 -0.62 -0.32
N GLU A 53 -20.21 -0.59 0.02
CA GLU A 53 -19.67 0.17 1.13
C GLU A 53 -19.63 1.67 0.83
N LYS A 54 -19.58 2.47 1.87
CA LYS A 54 -19.32 3.90 1.74
C LYS A 54 -17.96 4.13 1.08
N LEU A 55 -17.87 5.17 0.26
CA LEU A 55 -16.60 5.58 -0.31
C LEU A 55 -15.71 6.12 0.82
N SER A 56 -14.66 5.39 1.15
CA SER A 56 -13.62 5.76 2.13
C SER A 56 -12.26 5.86 1.41
N GLY A 57 -11.26 6.46 2.06
CA GLY A 57 -9.91 6.61 1.51
C GLY A 57 -9.83 7.42 0.22
N ALA A 58 -10.87 8.19 -0.12
CA ALA A 58 -10.89 8.98 -1.33
C ALA A 58 -10.22 10.34 -1.09
N THR A 59 -9.27 10.69 -1.95
CA THR A 59 -8.60 12.00 -1.90
C THR A 59 -8.94 12.85 -3.13
N LEU A 60 -8.93 14.16 -2.94
CA LEU A 60 -8.98 15.14 -4.03
C LEU A 60 -7.60 15.72 -4.36
N GLY A 61 -6.54 15.12 -3.78
CA GLY A 61 -5.17 15.57 -3.96
C GLY A 61 -4.89 16.93 -3.29
N THR A 62 -3.62 17.31 -3.31
CA THR A 62 -3.15 18.57 -2.70
C THR A 62 -2.97 19.69 -3.70
N GLU A 63 -2.90 19.36 -4.99
CA GLU A 63 -2.66 20.33 -6.07
C GLU A 63 -3.97 20.83 -6.69
N ASN A 64 -4.29 22.10 -6.47
CA ASN A 64 -5.49 22.75 -6.99
C ASN A 64 -6.78 21.95 -6.77
N PRO A 65 -7.16 21.62 -5.52
CA PRO A 65 -8.38 20.89 -5.27
C PRO A 65 -9.60 21.67 -5.81
N PRO A 66 -10.70 20.98 -6.15
CA PRO A 66 -11.93 21.68 -6.53
C PRO A 66 -12.42 22.55 -5.37
N THR A 67 -13.05 23.68 -5.70
CA THR A 67 -13.58 24.63 -4.70
C THR A 67 -15.05 24.35 -4.35
N ILE A 68 -15.68 23.43 -5.05
CA ILE A 68 -17.06 23.00 -4.80
C ILE A 68 -17.08 21.78 -3.84
N PRO A 69 -18.14 21.60 -3.05
CA PRO A 69 -18.28 20.43 -2.18
C PRO A 69 -18.26 19.12 -2.98
N VAL A 70 -17.52 18.13 -2.47
CA VAL A 70 -17.46 16.77 -3.04
C VAL A 70 -17.72 15.76 -1.92
N VAL A 71 -18.66 14.85 -2.11
CA VAL A 71 -18.99 13.80 -1.15
C VAL A 71 -19.06 12.45 -1.82
N GLY A 72 -18.66 11.40 -1.07
CA GLY A 72 -18.79 10.01 -1.49
C GLY A 72 -19.99 9.34 -0.84
N VAL A 73 -20.68 8.47 -1.58
CA VAL A 73 -21.81 7.68 -1.10
C VAL A 73 -21.67 6.22 -1.55
N ALA A 74 -22.35 5.30 -0.86
CA ALA A 74 -22.42 3.90 -1.25
C ALA A 74 -23.19 3.69 -2.57
N SER A 75 -22.94 2.59 -3.28
CA SER A 75 -23.67 2.28 -4.52
C SER A 75 -25.17 2.13 -4.30
N GLY A 76 -25.59 1.60 -3.15
CA GLY A 76 -27.01 1.45 -2.78
C GLY A 76 -27.79 2.75 -2.62
N ASP A 77 -27.10 3.89 -2.45
CA ASP A 77 -27.73 5.21 -2.34
C ASP A 77 -28.03 5.86 -3.71
N ALA A 78 -27.49 5.31 -4.78
CA ALA A 78 -27.52 5.92 -6.12
C ALA A 78 -28.96 6.18 -6.62
N GLU A 79 -29.83 5.19 -6.52
CA GLU A 79 -31.21 5.30 -7.01
C GLU A 79 -31.99 6.36 -6.24
N ARG A 80 -31.88 6.37 -4.92
CA ARG A 80 -32.51 7.38 -4.05
C ARG A 80 -32.07 8.79 -4.39
N ILE A 81 -30.77 8.99 -4.64
CA ILE A 81 -30.20 10.29 -4.97
C ILE A 81 -30.63 10.74 -6.36
N THR A 82 -30.58 9.84 -7.34
CA THR A 82 -30.88 10.19 -8.74
C THR A 82 -32.38 10.37 -9.04
N SER A 83 -33.24 9.73 -8.26
CA SER A 83 -34.70 9.89 -8.35
C SER A 83 -35.23 11.11 -7.58
N ALA A 84 -34.42 11.74 -6.74
CA ALA A 84 -34.82 12.90 -5.95
C ALA A 84 -35.06 14.11 -6.84
N ARG A 85 -36.17 14.86 -6.57
CA ARG A 85 -36.48 16.11 -7.27
C ARG A 85 -35.55 17.26 -6.89
N SER A 86 -35.01 17.22 -5.66
CA SER A 86 -34.07 18.21 -5.15
C SER A 86 -33.11 17.55 -4.18
N ILE A 87 -31.87 18.05 -4.13
CA ILE A 87 -30.84 17.60 -3.19
C ILE A 87 -30.40 18.83 -2.41
N SER A 88 -30.42 18.72 -1.08
CA SER A 88 -29.76 19.66 -0.20
C SER A 88 -28.48 19.04 0.32
N LEU A 89 -27.35 19.70 0.06
CA LEU A 89 -26.02 19.22 0.50
C LEU A 89 -25.43 20.28 1.44
N ALA A 90 -25.21 19.90 2.68
CA ALA A 90 -24.46 20.67 3.66
C ALA A 90 -23.15 19.96 3.97
N VAL A 91 -22.03 20.60 3.69
CA VAL A 91 -20.69 20.07 3.95
C VAL A 91 -19.98 21.02 4.90
N THR A 92 -19.59 20.53 6.07
CA THR A 92 -18.67 21.22 6.96
C THR A 92 -17.35 20.47 6.89
N ALA A 93 -16.40 21.05 6.18
CA ALA A 93 -15.07 20.46 5.98
C ALA A 93 -14.00 21.54 6.14
N GLU A 94 -12.88 21.13 6.70
CA GLU A 94 -11.68 21.97 6.79
C GLU A 94 -10.56 21.28 6.03
N THR A 95 -9.92 21.99 5.11
CA THR A 95 -8.71 21.51 4.45
C THR A 95 -7.50 22.07 5.18
N LYS A 96 -6.74 21.19 5.82
CA LYS A 96 -5.49 21.54 6.50
C LYS A 96 -4.31 21.08 5.68
N LYS A 97 -3.33 21.97 5.52
CA LYS A 97 -2.01 21.58 5.03
C LYS A 97 -1.23 20.99 6.20
N ILE A 98 -0.97 19.71 6.13
CA ILE A 98 -0.10 19.02 7.08
C ILE A 98 1.26 18.78 6.43
N VAL A 99 2.29 18.62 7.25
CA VAL A 99 3.63 18.23 6.83
C VAL A 99 3.92 16.88 7.46
N SER A 100 4.01 15.86 6.64
CA SER A 100 4.51 14.56 7.05
C SER A 100 6.01 14.46 6.81
N ARG A 101 6.68 13.52 7.48
CA ARG A 101 8.12 13.28 7.35
C ARG A 101 8.39 11.80 7.24
N ASN A 102 9.31 11.45 6.34
CA ASN A 102 9.94 10.14 6.34
C ASN A 102 11.13 10.14 7.31
N VAL A 103 11.37 9.03 7.97
CA VAL A 103 12.60 8.79 8.70
C VAL A 103 13.44 7.79 7.92
N ILE A 104 14.63 8.16 7.52
CA ILE A 104 15.52 7.33 6.70
C ILE A 104 16.83 7.14 7.45
N ALA A 105 17.26 5.88 7.59
CA ALA A 105 18.57 5.53 8.14
C ALA A 105 19.29 4.58 7.18
N GLN A 106 20.61 4.64 7.12
CA GLN A 106 21.42 3.74 6.31
C GLN A 106 22.66 3.32 7.08
N THR A 107 23.08 2.07 6.87
CA THR A 107 24.37 1.60 7.40
C THR A 107 25.52 2.43 6.87
N THR A 108 26.55 2.61 7.70
CA THR A 108 27.78 3.33 7.32
C THR A 108 28.74 2.44 6.53
N THR A 109 28.43 1.15 6.40
CA THR A 109 29.18 0.13 5.68
C THR A 109 28.33 -0.47 4.56
N GLY A 110 28.95 -1.25 3.70
CA GLY A 110 28.36 -1.78 2.49
C GLY A 110 28.44 -0.80 1.33
N ASP A 111 28.24 -1.31 0.11
CA ASP A 111 28.32 -0.50 -1.11
C ASP A 111 27.10 0.43 -1.22
N PRO A 112 27.27 1.76 -1.15
CA PRO A 112 26.15 2.70 -1.26
C PRO A 112 25.60 2.82 -2.70
N SER A 113 26.24 2.20 -3.69
CA SER A 113 25.75 2.09 -5.06
C SER A 113 24.89 0.82 -5.29
N ASP A 114 24.76 -0.01 -4.24
CA ASP A 114 23.97 -1.25 -4.27
C ASP A 114 23.20 -1.40 -2.94
N VAL A 115 22.05 -0.73 -2.85
CA VAL A 115 21.30 -0.51 -1.62
C VAL A 115 20.12 -1.46 -1.50
N VAL A 116 20.08 -2.21 -0.42
CA VAL A 116 18.88 -2.95 0.03
C VAL A 116 18.03 -2.01 0.87
N LEU A 117 16.84 -1.68 0.40
CA LEU A 117 15.91 -0.81 1.11
C LEU A 117 14.79 -1.64 1.75
N ALA A 118 14.56 -1.47 3.05
CA ALA A 118 13.48 -2.07 3.79
C ALA A 118 12.62 -0.98 4.44
N GLY A 119 11.30 -1.06 4.34
CA GLY A 119 10.43 -0.01 4.85
C GLY A 119 9.09 -0.48 5.38
N ALA A 120 8.49 0.41 6.17
CA ALA A 120 7.15 0.34 6.72
C ALA A 120 6.63 1.76 6.94
N HIS A 121 5.32 1.99 6.95
CA HIS A 121 4.81 3.33 7.26
C HIS A 121 4.62 3.58 8.75
N LEU A 122 4.63 4.87 9.12
CA LEU A 122 4.58 5.36 10.51
C LEU A 122 3.22 5.91 10.89
N ASP A 123 2.46 6.33 9.91
CA ASP A 123 1.14 6.92 10.11
C ASP A 123 0.05 5.85 10.20
N SER A 124 -1.13 6.28 10.52
CA SER A 124 -2.36 5.50 10.52
C SER A 124 -3.53 6.38 10.15
N VAL A 125 -4.65 5.77 9.82
CA VAL A 125 -5.92 6.48 9.64
C VAL A 125 -6.34 7.21 10.91
N GLU A 126 -7.06 8.32 10.78
CA GLU A 126 -7.55 9.10 11.93
C GLU A 126 -8.48 8.28 12.85
N ALA A 127 -9.09 7.22 12.34
CA ALA A 127 -10.06 6.41 13.07
C ALA A 127 -9.46 5.43 14.08
N GLY A 128 -8.16 5.14 14.02
CA GLY A 128 -7.52 4.11 14.84
C GLY A 128 -6.10 4.43 15.28
N PRO A 129 -5.60 3.73 16.31
CA PRO A 129 -4.23 3.91 16.79
C PRO A 129 -3.15 3.28 15.90
N GLY A 130 -3.52 2.48 14.88
CA GLY A 130 -2.59 1.94 13.89
C GLY A 130 -1.54 0.99 14.45
N ILE A 131 -1.90 0.12 15.36
CA ILE A 131 -0.89 -0.76 15.99
C ILE A 131 -0.53 -1.93 15.10
N ASN A 132 -1.50 -2.58 14.46
CA ASN A 132 -1.21 -3.58 13.44
C ASN A 132 -0.91 -2.90 12.12
N ASP A 133 -1.68 -1.90 11.74
CA ASP A 133 -1.57 -1.10 10.54
C ASP A 133 -1.06 0.33 10.85
N ASN A 134 0.26 0.63 10.86
CA ASN A 134 1.35 -0.31 10.60
C ASN A 134 2.45 -0.20 11.68
N GLY A 135 2.05 -0.15 12.95
CA GLY A 135 2.99 -0.20 14.08
C GLY A 135 3.77 -1.52 14.10
N THR A 136 3.17 -2.64 13.65
CA THR A 136 3.84 -3.95 13.59
C THR A 136 4.96 -3.95 12.55
N GLY A 137 4.74 -3.48 11.33
CA GLY A 137 5.78 -3.35 10.31
C GLY A 137 6.89 -2.41 10.75
N THR A 138 6.52 -1.24 11.26
CA THR A 138 7.48 -0.26 11.83
C THR A 138 8.33 -0.87 12.94
N ALA A 139 7.76 -1.60 13.89
CA ALA A 139 8.50 -2.23 14.97
C ALA A 139 9.46 -3.33 14.46
N ALA A 140 9.03 -4.14 13.48
CA ALA A 140 9.84 -5.19 12.89
C ALA A 140 11.04 -4.64 12.11
N VAL A 141 10.83 -3.59 11.31
CA VAL A 141 11.88 -2.89 10.56
C VAL A 141 12.86 -2.21 11.53
N LEU A 142 12.35 -1.55 12.57
CA LEU A 142 13.19 -0.90 13.60
C LEU A 142 14.04 -1.92 14.37
N GLU A 143 13.45 -3.02 14.84
CA GLU A 143 14.19 -4.07 15.55
C GLU A 143 15.28 -4.67 14.65
N THR A 144 14.96 -4.91 13.36
CA THR A 144 15.93 -5.40 12.38
C THR A 144 17.10 -4.40 12.22
N ALA A 145 16.80 -3.11 12.12
CA ALA A 145 17.82 -2.06 12.02
C ALA A 145 18.73 -2.00 13.27
N LEU A 146 18.12 -2.10 14.46
CA LEU A 146 18.86 -2.09 15.73
C LEU A 146 19.76 -3.33 15.86
N ARG A 147 19.28 -4.51 15.47
CA ARG A 147 20.07 -5.75 15.50
C ARG A 147 21.18 -5.79 14.47
N LEU A 148 20.93 -5.26 13.28
CA LEU A 148 21.96 -5.14 12.25
C LEU A 148 23.07 -4.18 12.69
N GLY A 149 22.70 -3.09 13.36
CA GLY A 149 23.61 -2.03 13.80
C GLY A 149 24.04 -1.08 12.67
N SER A 150 24.75 -0.03 13.03
CA SER A 150 25.13 1.04 12.10
C SER A 150 26.29 0.68 11.16
N ALA A 151 27.12 -0.30 11.52
CA ALA A 151 28.33 -0.67 10.78
C ALA A 151 28.48 -2.20 10.64
N PRO A 152 27.49 -2.91 10.06
CA PRO A 152 27.55 -4.35 9.87
C PRO A 152 28.62 -4.73 8.85
N ARG A 153 29.16 -5.97 8.94
CA ARG A 153 30.07 -6.50 7.92
C ARG A 153 29.30 -7.13 6.77
N VAL A 154 28.71 -6.30 5.92
CA VAL A 154 27.92 -6.70 4.76
C VAL A 154 28.41 -6.04 3.48
N PRO A 155 28.32 -6.71 2.31
CA PRO A 155 28.73 -6.15 1.03
C PRO A 155 27.85 -4.99 0.57
N HIS A 156 26.54 -5.08 0.82
CA HIS A 156 25.55 -4.13 0.33
C HIS A 156 25.12 -3.19 1.44
N ALA A 157 24.97 -1.90 1.15
CA ALA A 157 24.42 -0.95 2.11
C ALA A 157 22.93 -1.29 2.37
N VAL A 158 22.51 -1.22 3.64
CA VAL A 158 21.12 -1.43 4.03
C VAL A 158 20.53 -0.09 4.45
N ARG A 159 19.42 0.26 3.81
CA ARG A 159 18.65 1.46 4.13
C ARG A 159 17.32 1.05 4.73
N PHE A 160 16.95 1.67 5.84
CA PHE A 160 15.69 1.52 6.51
C PHE A 160 14.87 2.79 6.32
N ALA A 161 13.63 2.64 5.95
CA ALA A 161 12.70 3.74 5.73
C ALA A 161 11.44 3.56 6.56
N PHE A 162 11.01 4.66 7.17
CA PHE A 162 9.75 4.75 7.88
C PHE A 162 8.96 5.87 7.22
N TRP A 163 7.94 5.48 6.46
CA TRP A 163 7.19 6.38 5.60
C TRP A 163 6.12 7.12 6.38
N GLY A 164 5.85 8.34 6.03
CA GLY A 164 4.74 9.09 6.58
C GLY A 164 3.71 9.40 5.51
N ALA A 165 2.43 9.47 5.92
CA ALA A 165 1.29 9.72 5.06
C ALA A 165 1.14 8.65 3.94
N GLU A 166 1.29 7.38 4.30
CA GLU A 166 0.95 6.24 3.46
C GLU A 166 -0.56 6.21 3.25
N GLU A 167 -1.31 6.33 4.33
CA GLU A 167 -2.77 6.31 4.40
C GLU A 167 -3.45 7.46 3.63
N ASP A 168 -2.70 8.52 3.35
CA ASP A 168 -3.11 9.64 2.49
C ASP A 168 -2.80 9.37 1.00
N GLY A 169 -2.44 8.15 0.63
CA GLY A 169 -2.16 7.71 -0.73
C GLY A 169 -0.67 7.66 -1.06
N LEU A 170 0.11 6.94 -0.27
CA LEU A 170 1.54 6.67 -0.46
C LEU A 170 2.42 7.93 -0.57
N VAL A 171 2.02 9.01 0.10
CA VAL A 171 2.63 10.34 -0.10
C VAL A 171 4.13 10.32 0.22
N GLY A 172 4.51 9.68 1.34
CA GLY A 172 5.89 9.65 1.81
C GLY A 172 6.83 8.89 0.88
N SER A 173 6.47 7.67 0.51
CA SER A 173 7.25 6.83 -0.39
C SER A 173 7.29 7.40 -1.81
N THR A 174 6.17 7.93 -2.32
CA THR A 174 6.12 8.62 -3.62
C THR A 174 7.07 9.81 -3.66
N ARG A 175 7.02 10.70 -2.67
CA ARG A 175 7.92 11.86 -2.60
C ARG A 175 9.38 11.48 -2.45
N TYR A 176 9.66 10.39 -1.75
CA TYR A 176 11.00 9.85 -1.68
C TYR A 176 11.48 9.40 -3.06
N VAL A 177 10.71 8.58 -3.77
CA VAL A 177 11.05 8.10 -5.12
C VAL A 177 11.21 9.24 -6.12
N GLU A 178 10.32 10.23 -6.10
CA GLU A 178 10.40 11.43 -6.93
C GLU A 178 11.66 12.26 -6.66
N SER A 179 12.13 12.29 -5.40
CA SER A 179 13.32 13.04 -5.00
C SER A 179 14.65 12.43 -5.44
N LEU A 180 14.64 11.15 -5.86
CA LEU A 180 15.85 10.44 -6.25
C LEU A 180 16.34 10.90 -7.62
N ASP A 181 17.61 11.22 -7.71
CA ASP A 181 18.28 11.38 -8.99
C ASP A 181 18.55 10.02 -9.69
N ASP A 182 18.99 10.05 -10.94
CA ASP A 182 19.26 8.84 -11.72
C ASP A 182 20.31 7.91 -11.09
N GLN A 183 21.28 8.45 -10.37
CA GLN A 183 22.30 7.66 -9.67
C GLN A 183 21.69 6.96 -8.46
N GLN A 184 20.93 7.69 -7.68
CA GLN A 184 20.25 7.18 -6.49
C GLN A 184 19.21 6.11 -6.85
N ARG A 185 18.44 6.29 -7.94
CA ARG A 185 17.51 5.27 -8.45
C ARG A 185 18.24 3.98 -8.85
N ARG A 186 19.35 4.10 -9.55
CA ARG A 186 20.19 2.93 -9.93
C ARG A 186 20.85 2.26 -8.73
N ALA A 187 21.12 3.01 -7.67
CA ALA A 187 21.69 2.45 -6.45
C ALA A 187 20.68 1.55 -5.70
N LEU A 188 19.36 1.76 -5.85
CA LEU A 188 18.38 0.89 -5.21
C LEU A 188 18.41 -0.50 -5.86
N ALA A 189 18.85 -1.51 -5.12
CA ALA A 189 18.83 -2.89 -5.55
C ALA A 189 17.41 -3.43 -5.57
N LEU A 190 16.72 -3.27 -4.46
CA LEU A 190 15.36 -3.76 -4.22
C LEU A 190 14.69 -2.96 -3.10
N TYR A 191 13.38 -3.15 -2.98
CA TYR A 191 12.58 -2.65 -1.85
C TYR A 191 11.84 -3.80 -1.15
N LEU A 192 12.00 -3.91 0.16
CA LEU A 192 11.27 -4.84 1.01
C LEU A 192 10.20 -4.07 1.77
N ASN A 193 8.93 -4.41 1.51
CA ASN A 193 7.76 -3.78 2.12
C ASN A 193 7.21 -4.63 3.25
N PHE A 194 6.95 -4.00 4.38
CA PHE A 194 6.43 -4.69 5.56
C PHE A 194 5.25 -3.92 6.14
N ASP A 195 4.08 -4.51 5.96
CA ASP A 195 2.81 -3.89 6.31
C ASP A 195 1.89 -4.93 6.95
N MET A 196 1.31 -4.58 8.13
CA MET A 196 0.39 -5.43 8.88
C MET A 196 0.95 -6.84 9.15
N LEU A 197 1.90 -6.94 10.09
CA LEU A 197 2.60 -8.19 10.39
C LEU A 197 2.01 -9.01 11.55
N GLY A 198 0.90 -8.57 12.15
CA GLY A 198 0.35 -9.18 13.35
C GLY A 198 -1.18 -9.25 13.41
N SER A 199 -1.87 -9.43 12.30
CA SER A 199 -3.33 -9.48 12.23
C SER A 199 -3.92 -10.53 13.16
N PRO A 200 -5.00 -10.22 13.91
CA PRO A 200 -5.53 -11.10 14.96
C PRO A 200 -6.00 -12.46 14.45
N ASN A 201 -6.59 -12.49 13.26
CA ASN A 201 -6.98 -13.71 12.54
C ASN A 201 -6.06 -13.96 11.34
N GLY A 202 -4.80 -13.54 11.42
CA GLY A 202 -3.88 -13.42 10.31
C GLY A 202 -3.48 -14.74 9.64
N GLY A 203 -2.85 -14.60 8.48
CA GLY A 203 -2.17 -15.64 7.72
C GLY A 203 -0.71 -15.29 7.49
N PHE A 204 -0.05 -16.06 6.64
CA PHE A 204 1.32 -15.82 6.21
C PHE A 204 1.32 -15.59 4.70
N PHE A 205 1.30 -14.34 4.28
CA PHE A 205 1.27 -13.96 2.89
C PHE A 205 2.62 -13.45 2.43
N VAL A 206 2.96 -13.75 1.21
CA VAL A 206 4.16 -13.25 0.52
C VAL A 206 3.71 -12.54 -0.74
N TYR A 207 4.30 -11.40 -1.08
CA TYR A 207 3.98 -10.71 -2.33
C TYR A 207 4.33 -11.58 -3.53
N ASP A 208 3.36 -11.78 -4.43
CA ASP A 208 3.46 -12.60 -5.65
C ASP A 208 4.32 -11.87 -6.68
N GLY A 209 5.59 -12.22 -6.71
CA GLY A 209 6.58 -11.55 -7.55
C GLY A 209 6.54 -11.97 -9.01
N ASP A 210 5.98 -13.15 -9.32
CA ASP A 210 5.92 -13.72 -10.67
C ASP A 210 4.50 -13.85 -11.24
N ASP A 211 3.47 -13.38 -10.49
CA ASP A 211 2.06 -13.47 -10.87
C ASP A 211 1.59 -14.93 -11.04
N SER A 212 2.12 -15.84 -10.20
CA SER A 212 1.76 -17.25 -10.25
C SER A 212 0.28 -17.49 -9.86
N ALA A 213 -0.26 -16.65 -8.99
CA ALA A 213 -1.67 -16.66 -8.60
C ALA A 213 -2.61 -16.12 -9.69
N ARG A 214 -2.13 -15.26 -10.57
CA ARG A 214 -2.88 -14.62 -11.68
C ARG A 214 -4.07 -13.80 -11.21
N ASP A 215 -3.93 -13.07 -10.13
CA ASP A 215 -5.02 -12.33 -9.50
C ASP A 215 -5.11 -10.85 -9.87
N GLY A 216 -4.35 -10.40 -10.89
CA GLY A 216 -4.75 -9.21 -11.58
C GLY A 216 -3.75 -8.11 -11.85
N ALA A 217 -2.75 -7.79 -11.01
CA ALA A 217 -1.82 -6.69 -11.29
C ALA A 217 -0.67 -7.09 -12.23
N GLY A 218 -0.47 -8.38 -12.41
CA GLY A 218 0.64 -8.92 -13.17
C GLY A 218 1.95 -8.99 -12.37
N PRO A 219 3.03 -9.54 -12.97
CA PRO A 219 4.28 -9.76 -12.25
C PRO A 219 4.94 -8.45 -11.84
N GLY A 220 5.60 -8.47 -10.70
CA GLY A 220 6.45 -7.38 -10.26
C GLY A 220 7.66 -7.17 -11.20
N PRO A 221 8.42 -6.08 -11.04
CA PRO A 221 9.64 -5.84 -11.80
C PRO A 221 10.62 -7.00 -11.66
N THR A 222 11.46 -7.18 -12.68
CA THR A 222 12.49 -8.24 -12.72
C THR A 222 13.27 -8.32 -11.42
N GLY A 223 13.24 -9.48 -10.76
CA GLY A 223 13.82 -9.72 -9.44
C GLY A 223 12.78 -9.90 -8.33
N SER A 224 11.53 -9.43 -8.49
CA SER A 224 10.46 -9.60 -7.47
C SER A 224 10.16 -11.07 -7.18
N ALA A 225 10.13 -11.95 -8.20
CA ALA A 225 10.02 -13.39 -8.03
C ALA A 225 11.16 -14.00 -7.18
N GLY A 226 12.35 -13.41 -7.22
CA GLY A 226 13.46 -13.80 -6.35
C GLY A 226 13.18 -13.47 -4.89
N ILE A 227 12.61 -12.28 -4.64
CA ILE A 227 12.26 -11.84 -3.29
C ILE A 227 11.15 -12.74 -2.72
N GLU A 228 10.14 -13.05 -3.49
CA GLU A 228 9.07 -13.99 -3.14
C GLU A 228 9.66 -15.34 -2.69
N ARG A 229 10.54 -15.94 -3.51
CA ARG A 229 11.18 -17.22 -3.16
C ARG A 229 12.03 -17.16 -1.90
N VAL A 230 12.65 -16.02 -1.58
CA VAL A 230 13.39 -15.84 -0.33
C VAL A 230 12.46 -15.96 0.88
N PHE A 231 11.30 -15.29 0.85
CA PHE A 231 10.34 -15.34 1.95
C PHE A 231 9.62 -16.69 2.03
N THR A 232 9.20 -17.27 0.92
CA THR A 232 8.61 -18.61 0.86
C THR A 232 9.58 -19.66 1.47
N ARG A 233 10.85 -19.59 1.08
CA ARG A 233 11.89 -20.46 1.65
C ARG A 233 12.08 -20.28 3.16
N PHE A 234 12.00 -19.05 3.67
CA PHE A 234 12.06 -18.79 5.10
C PHE A 234 11.00 -19.59 5.85
N TYR A 235 9.77 -19.49 5.42
CA TYR A 235 8.68 -20.18 6.07
C TYR A 235 8.78 -21.69 5.91
N ASP A 236 9.10 -22.20 4.74
CA ASP A 236 9.29 -23.63 4.48
C ASP A 236 10.41 -24.25 5.32
N THR A 237 11.47 -23.49 5.56
CA THR A 237 12.63 -23.97 6.29
C THR A 237 12.40 -23.96 7.80
N PHE A 238 11.85 -22.89 8.33
CA PHE A 238 11.79 -22.66 9.77
C PHE A 238 10.44 -22.97 10.39
N TYR A 239 9.37 -23.03 9.57
CA TYR A 239 8.01 -23.21 10.03
C TYR A 239 7.29 -24.36 9.30
N ARG A 240 8.00 -25.48 9.07
CA ARG A 240 7.46 -26.69 8.43
C ARG A 240 6.14 -27.12 9.06
N GLY A 241 5.09 -27.25 8.22
CA GLY A 241 3.74 -27.62 8.65
C GLY A 241 2.77 -26.45 8.73
N ARG A 242 3.23 -25.22 8.59
CA ARG A 242 2.39 -24.05 8.24
C ARG A 242 2.62 -23.79 6.76
N GLN A 243 1.87 -24.47 5.90
CA GLN A 243 1.92 -24.20 4.47
C GLN A 243 1.59 -22.74 4.26
N ILE A 244 2.54 -22.01 3.65
CA ILE A 244 2.27 -20.74 3.07
C ILE A 244 1.68 -21.06 1.72
N VAL A 245 0.46 -20.68 1.57
CA VAL A 245 -0.11 -20.51 0.26
C VAL A 245 0.45 -19.17 -0.20
N ASP A 246 1.02 -19.14 -1.40
CA ASP A 246 1.20 -17.91 -2.15
C ASP A 246 -0.22 -17.36 -2.34
N ALA A 247 -0.74 -16.73 -1.29
CA ALA A 247 -2.03 -16.12 -1.39
C ALA A 247 -1.81 -14.84 -2.16
N PRO A 248 -2.75 -14.49 -3.03
CA PRO A 248 -2.66 -13.35 -3.89
C PRO A 248 -2.50 -12.08 -3.07
N THR A 249 -1.28 -11.75 -2.84
CA THR A 249 -0.91 -10.44 -2.37
C THR A 249 -0.32 -9.76 -3.57
N ASP A 250 -1.23 -9.43 -4.42
CA ASP A 250 -0.96 -8.77 -5.67
C ASP A 250 -0.33 -7.39 -5.42
N PHE A 251 0.49 -6.94 -6.35
CA PHE A 251 0.99 -5.58 -6.38
C PHE A 251 -0.10 -4.60 -6.83
N ASP A 252 -1.18 -4.55 -6.09
CA ASP A 252 -2.36 -3.71 -6.36
C ASP A 252 -2.15 -2.21 -6.07
N GLY A 253 -0.98 -1.84 -5.55
CA GLY A 253 -0.62 -0.45 -5.23
C GLY A 253 -1.16 0.05 -3.90
N ARG A 254 -1.60 -0.83 -3.02
CA ARG A 254 -2.17 -0.46 -1.71
C ARG A 254 -1.15 -0.27 -0.58
N SER A 255 0.14 -0.35 -0.85
CA SER A 255 1.18 -0.09 0.13
C SER A 255 2.43 0.51 -0.53
N ASP A 256 3.38 0.94 0.27
CA ASP A 256 4.57 1.73 -0.13
C ASP A 256 5.49 1.08 -1.17
N TYR A 257 5.25 -0.17 -1.57
CA TYR A 257 5.95 -0.76 -2.73
C TYR A 257 5.55 -0.11 -4.07
N GLY A 258 4.35 0.47 -4.15
CA GLY A 258 3.80 1.02 -5.39
C GLY A 258 4.75 1.94 -6.14
N PRO A 259 5.22 3.04 -5.55
CA PRO A 259 6.14 3.97 -6.23
C PRO A 259 7.46 3.34 -6.67
N PHE A 260 7.93 2.29 -5.98
CA PHE A 260 9.17 1.61 -6.32
C PHE A 260 9.00 0.70 -7.54
N ILE A 261 7.91 -0.07 -7.62
CA ILE A 261 7.65 -0.91 -8.79
C ILE A 261 7.39 -0.07 -10.05
N GLU A 262 6.77 1.11 -9.92
CA GLU A 262 6.54 2.04 -11.03
C GLU A 262 7.85 2.48 -11.71
N ILE A 263 8.93 2.65 -10.94
CA ILE A 263 10.27 2.97 -11.48
C ILE A 263 11.12 1.72 -11.76
N GLY A 264 10.53 0.53 -11.74
CA GLY A 264 11.20 -0.74 -12.07
C GLY A 264 12.13 -1.27 -10.98
N VAL A 265 11.99 -0.84 -9.73
CA VAL A 265 12.70 -1.42 -8.57
C VAL A 265 11.96 -2.70 -8.16
N PRO A 266 12.63 -3.88 -8.15
CA PRO A 266 12.00 -5.10 -7.66
C PRO A 266 11.58 -4.93 -6.20
N ALA A 267 10.38 -5.38 -5.91
CA ALA A 267 9.83 -5.31 -4.56
C ALA A 267 9.25 -6.65 -4.12
N GLY A 268 9.05 -6.80 -2.83
CA GLY A 268 8.42 -7.93 -2.18
C GLY A 268 8.41 -7.75 -0.68
N GLY A 269 7.93 -8.74 0.03
CA GLY A 269 7.80 -8.70 1.49
C GLY A 269 6.75 -9.67 1.98
N VAL A 270 6.29 -9.45 3.20
CA VAL A 270 5.29 -10.30 3.85
C VAL A 270 4.24 -9.47 4.56
N LEU A 271 3.03 -10.01 4.69
CA LEU A 271 1.93 -9.43 5.44
C LEU A 271 1.04 -10.51 6.06
N THR A 272 0.05 -10.11 6.83
CA THR A 272 -0.84 -11.06 7.54
C THR A 272 -2.31 -10.94 7.18
N GLY A 273 -2.64 -10.04 6.26
CA GLY A 273 -3.98 -9.80 5.74
C GLY A 273 -4.74 -8.71 6.51
N ALA A 274 -5.55 -7.97 5.80
CA ALA A 274 -6.37 -6.85 6.29
C ALA A 274 -7.86 -7.25 6.38
N GLU A 275 -8.74 -6.54 5.67
CA GLU A 275 -10.19 -6.76 5.65
C GLU A 275 -10.65 -8.03 4.91
N GLY A 276 -9.75 -8.66 4.17
CA GLY A 276 -10.06 -9.90 3.43
C GLY A 276 -10.59 -11.01 4.34
N ILE A 277 -11.50 -11.81 3.81
CA ILE A 277 -12.17 -12.86 4.58
C ILE A 277 -11.39 -14.18 4.50
N LYS A 278 -11.00 -14.69 5.67
CA LYS A 278 -10.29 -15.96 5.79
C LYS A 278 -11.15 -17.12 5.31
N THR A 279 -10.66 -17.91 4.36
CA THR A 279 -11.34 -19.09 3.87
C THR A 279 -11.26 -20.27 4.86
N PRO A 280 -12.14 -21.29 4.75
CA PRO A 280 -12.00 -22.51 5.55
C PRO A 280 -10.66 -23.22 5.35
N GLU A 281 -10.09 -23.18 4.15
CA GLU A 281 -8.80 -23.76 3.85
C GLU A 281 -7.66 -23.00 4.56
N GLN A 282 -7.66 -21.68 4.49
CA GLN A 282 -6.70 -20.83 5.18
C GLN A 282 -6.79 -20.99 6.71
N ALA A 283 -8.01 -21.13 7.26
CA ALA A 283 -8.18 -21.42 8.68
C ALA A 283 -7.63 -22.81 9.07
N ARG A 284 -7.76 -23.81 8.19
CA ARG A 284 -7.15 -25.15 8.41
C ARG A 284 -5.63 -25.08 8.38
N LEU A 285 -5.04 -24.23 7.53
CA LEU A 285 -3.58 -24.09 7.39
C LEU A 285 -2.96 -23.28 8.53
N TRP A 286 -3.56 -22.15 8.87
CA TRP A 286 -2.97 -21.15 9.78
C TRP A 286 -3.67 -21.01 11.12
N GLY A 287 -4.79 -21.73 11.33
CA GLY A 287 -5.66 -21.53 12.48
C GLY A 287 -6.53 -20.30 12.33
N GLY A 288 -7.18 -19.90 13.43
CA GLY A 288 -8.12 -18.78 13.43
C GLY A 288 -9.53 -19.18 12.97
N THR A 289 -10.32 -18.21 12.57
CA THR A 289 -11.76 -18.37 12.28
C THR A 289 -12.05 -18.10 10.81
N ALA A 290 -12.55 -19.13 10.10
CA ALA A 290 -13.04 -18.99 8.74
C ALA A 290 -14.28 -18.09 8.69
N GLY A 291 -14.45 -17.35 7.60
CA GLY A 291 -15.60 -16.45 7.40
C GLY A 291 -15.51 -15.13 8.18
N GLN A 292 -14.38 -14.89 8.83
CA GLN A 292 -14.06 -13.61 9.49
C GLN A 292 -12.91 -12.92 8.76
N PRO A 293 -12.81 -11.58 8.83
CA PRO A 293 -11.66 -10.85 8.31
C PRO A 293 -10.34 -11.35 8.92
N PHE A 294 -9.24 -11.18 8.19
CA PHE A 294 -7.91 -11.39 8.76
C PHE A 294 -7.66 -10.40 9.90
N ASP A 295 -8.07 -9.15 9.73
CA ASP A 295 -8.10 -8.14 10.76
C ASP A 295 -9.46 -7.43 10.82
N ALA A 296 -10.29 -7.80 11.82
CA ALA A 296 -11.58 -7.16 12.05
C ALA A 296 -11.45 -5.73 12.63
N HIS A 297 -10.24 -5.32 12.95
CA HIS A 297 -9.92 -4.02 13.55
C HIS A 297 -9.21 -3.07 12.57
N TYR A 298 -8.97 -3.54 11.33
CA TYR A 298 -8.39 -2.74 10.26
C TYR A 298 -9.09 -1.39 10.13
N HIS A 299 -8.33 -0.30 10.10
CA HIS A 299 -8.81 1.08 9.99
C HIS A 299 -9.89 1.46 11.03
N SER A 300 -9.76 0.96 12.26
CA SER A 300 -10.75 1.18 13.32
C SER A 300 -10.11 1.48 14.67
N PRO A 301 -10.89 2.02 15.65
CA PRO A 301 -10.40 2.24 17.02
C PRO A 301 -9.93 0.96 17.73
N GLY A 302 -10.29 -0.20 17.19
CA GLY A 302 -9.91 -1.50 17.72
C GLY A 302 -8.51 -1.96 17.33
N ASP A 303 -7.81 -1.29 16.43
CA ASP A 303 -6.44 -1.63 16.04
C ASP A 303 -5.44 -1.27 17.15
N THR A 304 -5.43 -2.07 18.22
CA THR A 304 -4.67 -1.87 19.45
C THR A 304 -3.69 -3.01 19.69
N VAL A 305 -2.71 -2.78 20.57
CA VAL A 305 -1.74 -3.81 21.00
C VAL A 305 -2.41 -5.09 21.52
N ALA A 306 -3.60 -4.98 22.12
CA ALA A 306 -4.33 -6.12 22.65
C ALA A 306 -4.83 -7.07 21.53
N ASN A 307 -5.01 -6.57 20.35
CA ASN A 307 -5.52 -7.30 19.18
C ASN A 307 -4.42 -7.82 18.25
N VAL A 308 -3.15 -7.49 18.51
CA VAL A 308 -2.03 -8.06 17.75
C VAL A 308 -1.84 -9.53 18.10
N ASN A 309 -1.81 -10.38 17.09
CA ASN A 309 -1.43 -11.78 17.22
C ASN A 309 0.08 -11.90 17.38
N ARG A 310 0.53 -12.03 18.63
CA ARG A 310 1.96 -12.01 18.96
C ARG A 310 2.75 -13.18 18.39
N ASP A 311 2.12 -14.33 18.21
CA ASP A 311 2.77 -15.52 17.64
C ASP A 311 3.05 -15.31 16.15
N ILE A 312 2.04 -14.85 15.40
CA ILE A 312 2.18 -14.48 13.98
C ILE A 312 3.19 -13.34 13.82
N PHE A 313 3.08 -12.31 14.64
CA PHE A 313 4.00 -11.17 14.63
C PHE A 313 5.45 -11.59 14.89
N GLY A 314 5.71 -12.41 15.90
CA GLY A 314 7.06 -12.90 16.21
C GLY A 314 7.70 -13.70 15.07
N ILE A 315 6.90 -14.48 14.33
CA ILE A 315 7.34 -15.19 13.15
C ILE A 315 7.73 -14.19 12.05
N ASN A 316 6.87 -13.22 11.78
CA ASN A 316 7.09 -12.24 10.72
C ASN A 316 8.24 -11.27 11.01
N VAL A 317 8.47 -10.88 12.28
CA VAL A 317 9.71 -10.15 12.67
C VAL A 317 10.96 -10.93 12.24
N SER A 318 10.94 -12.26 12.41
CA SER A 318 12.06 -13.11 11.98
C SER A 318 12.17 -13.19 10.46
N ALA A 319 11.04 -13.17 9.73
CA ALA A 319 11.03 -13.10 8.27
C ALA A 319 11.63 -11.79 7.76
N VAL A 320 11.26 -10.64 8.37
CA VAL A 320 11.85 -9.32 8.07
C VAL A 320 13.38 -9.37 8.20
N ALA A 321 13.86 -9.82 9.35
CA ALA A 321 15.31 -9.93 9.60
C ALA A 321 16.01 -10.88 8.61
N TYR A 322 15.37 -12.00 8.27
CA TYR A 322 15.88 -12.96 7.30
C TYR A 322 15.99 -12.36 5.89
N GLY A 323 14.94 -11.72 5.39
CA GLY A 323 14.93 -11.09 4.07
C GLY A 323 15.99 -9.98 3.96
N VAL A 324 16.04 -9.10 4.96
CA VAL A 324 17.06 -8.03 5.02
C VAL A 324 18.48 -8.61 5.05
N ALA A 325 18.74 -9.59 5.92
CA ALA A 325 20.07 -10.20 6.04
C ALA A 325 20.47 -10.95 4.76
N THR A 326 19.55 -11.65 4.13
CA THR A 326 19.81 -12.37 2.87
C THR A 326 20.32 -11.41 1.80
N TYR A 327 19.62 -10.32 1.57
CA TYR A 327 20.00 -9.35 0.54
C TYR A 327 21.15 -8.44 0.95
N ALA A 328 21.32 -8.15 2.25
CA ALA A 328 22.51 -7.47 2.74
C ALA A 328 23.81 -8.24 2.46
N LEU A 329 23.72 -9.59 2.41
CA LEU A 329 24.85 -10.47 2.13
C LEU A 329 25.04 -10.74 0.63
N SER A 330 23.98 -10.81 -0.15
CA SER A 330 24.06 -11.02 -1.60
C SER A 330 22.78 -10.59 -2.31
N THR A 331 22.93 -9.76 -3.34
CA THR A 331 21.89 -9.40 -4.30
C THR A 331 21.95 -10.26 -5.57
N ALA A 332 22.89 -11.21 -5.66
CA ALA A 332 23.13 -12.09 -6.81
C ALA A 332 22.60 -13.52 -6.55
N GLY A 333 22.65 -14.35 -7.60
CA GLY A 333 22.25 -15.76 -7.54
C GLY A 333 20.84 -16.02 -8.05
N PRO A 334 20.28 -17.24 -7.81
CA PRO A 334 18.99 -17.65 -8.38
C PRO A 334 17.81 -16.82 -7.85
N ASP A 335 17.92 -16.29 -6.64
CA ASP A 335 16.93 -15.40 -6.03
C ASP A 335 17.41 -13.94 -6.00
N GLY A 336 18.37 -13.63 -6.86
CA GLY A 336 18.95 -12.31 -6.98
C GLY A 336 18.04 -11.31 -7.69
N VAL A 337 18.47 -10.06 -7.63
CA VAL A 337 17.85 -8.94 -8.33
C VAL A 337 18.80 -8.37 -9.38
N PRO A 338 18.32 -7.59 -10.35
CA PRO A 338 19.18 -7.03 -11.40
C PRO A 338 20.40 -6.32 -10.82
N GLY A 339 21.58 -6.63 -11.38
CA GLY A 339 22.83 -5.97 -10.99
C GLY A 339 22.90 -4.51 -11.42
N PRO A 340 23.88 -3.72 -10.94
CA PRO A 340 23.99 -2.28 -11.23
C PRO A 340 23.99 -1.95 -12.73
N ALA A 341 24.61 -2.78 -13.57
CA ALA A 341 24.63 -2.58 -15.03
C ALA A 341 23.24 -2.76 -15.68
N GLU A 342 22.42 -3.65 -15.17
CA GLU A 342 21.08 -3.92 -15.69
C GLU A 342 20.08 -2.84 -15.24
N ARG A 343 20.28 -2.26 -14.06
CA ARG A 343 19.46 -1.18 -13.50
C ARG A 343 19.53 0.12 -14.31
N GLN A 344 20.53 0.28 -15.19
CA GLN A 344 20.63 1.43 -16.10
C GLN A 344 19.47 1.51 -17.10
N ARG A 345 18.71 0.42 -17.28
CA ARG A 345 17.58 0.32 -18.20
C ARG A 345 16.22 0.56 -17.55
N ARG A 346 16.17 0.89 -16.26
CA ARG A 346 14.91 1.19 -15.56
C ARG A 346 14.23 2.42 -16.14
N PRO A 347 12.89 2.44 -16.20
CA PRO A 347 12.14 3.62 -16.63
C PRO A 347 12.47 4.84 -15.74
N ARG A 348 12.29 6.02 -16.33
CA ARG A 348 12.46 7.30 -15.64
C ARG A 348 11.19 7.73 -14.94
#